data_448a7fd9777de04acf83988314493a8d
#
_entry.id   448a7fd9777de04acf83988314493a8d
#
_cell.length_a   1.000
_cell.length_b   1.000
_cell.length_c   1.000
_cell.angle_alpha   90.00
_cell.angle_beta   90.00
_cell.angle_gamma   90.00
#
_symmetry.space_group_name_H-M   'P 1'
#
loop_
_entity.id
_entity.type
_entity.pdbx_description
1 polymer ?
#
loop_
_entity_poly.entity_id
_entity_poly.type
_entity_poly.pdbx_seq_one_letter_code
_entity_poly.pdbx_strand_id
1 'polypeptide(L)'
;MIAVLGLMLGAGAVLAASPLLWPRSVHAKVRRHGPVQRLRNRLSLAGLSSVSPAAFMVCSVVIAVVIAAIAHALIGVGALSVGAGALGLASPWFLVRWRSIIRRRANRAVWPDVVDHLVSAVRSGLALPDSVSALAHVGPPQTRAAFAEFERDYRATGTFSGCVDRLKQRLGDPVADRILETLRMAREVGGSELTVVLRGLASNLREEAAIRSEVEARQSWVVNAARLGVAAPWIVLVLLASRPEAAHAYNTPAGTAVIACGFLLSLLAYRLMIALGRLPEEKRWFQ
;
A
#
# COMPACT_ATOMS: atom_id res chain seq x y z
N MET A 1 7.50 -39.54 -3.86
CA MET A 1 6.67 -38.34 -3.65
C MET A 1 6.95 -37.66 -2.30
N ILE A 2 6.90 -38.34 -1.17
CA ILE A 2 7.11 -37.77 0.17
C ILE A 2 8.50 -37.15 0.34
N ALA A 3 9.56 -37.76 -0.17
CA ALA A 3 10.93 -37.22 -0.11
C ALA A 3 11.11 -35.92 -0.90
N VAL A 4 10.45 -35.76 -2.05
CA VAL A 4 10.51 -34.53 -2.85
C VAL A 4 9.75 -33.38 -2.14
N LEU A 5 8.62 -33.68 -1.52
CA LEU A 5 7.87 -32.74 -0.68
C LEU A 5 8.67 -32.30 0.55
N GLY A 6 9.37 -33.22 1.22
CA GLY A 6 10.24 -32.93 2.35
C GLY A 6 11.44 -32.07 1.95
N LEU A 7 12.04 -32.31 0.80
CA LEU A 7 13.18 -31.56 0.27
C LEU A 7 12.78 -30.14 -0.14
N MET A 8 11.59 -29.97 -0.74
CA MET A 8 11.02 -28.66 -1.08
C MET A 8 10.64 -27.85 0.17
N LEU A 9 10.07 -28.50 1.19
CA LEU A 9 9.75 -27.86 2.47
C LEU A 9 11.03 -27.43 3.21
N GLY A 10 12.08 -28.30 3.22
CA GLY A 10 13.39 -27.99 3.81
C GLY A 10 14.09 -26.84 3.07
N ALA A 11 14.12 -26.86 1.74
CA ALA A 11 14.70 -25.77 0.93
C ALA A 11 13.91 -24.45 1.13
N GLY A 12 12.59 -24.52 1.24
CA GLY A 12 11.74 -23.35 1.53
C GLY A 12 12.03 -22.75 2.90
N ALA A 13 12.21 -23.57 3.92
CA ALA A 13 12.53 -23.13 5.28
C ALA A 13 13.94 -22.49 5.36
N VAL A 14 14.94 -23.08 4.70
CA VAL A 14 16.31 -22.53 4.62
C VAL A 14 16.33 -21.20 3.87
N LEU A 15 15.58 -21.07 2.76
CA LEU A 15 15.48 -19.82 2.01
C LEU A 15 14.69 -18.74 2.78
N ALA A 16 13.70 -19.10 3.58
CA ALA A 16 12.97 -18.18 4.44
C ALA A 16 13.83 -17.68 5.63
N ALA A 17 14.75 -18.51 6.13
CA ALA A 17 15.70 -18.16 7.19
C ALA A 17 16.94 -17.40 6.66
N SER A 18 17.25 -17.47 5.37
CA SER A 18 18.41 -16.84 4.73
C SER A 18 18.54 -15.32 4.97
N PRO A 19 17.48 -14.47 4.97
CA PRO A 19 17.62 -13.06 5.26
C PRO A 19 17.95 -12.72 6.72
N LEU A 20 17.71 -13.66 7.66
CA LEU A 20 18.10 -13.51 9.07
C LEU A 20 19.59 -13.79 9.29
N LEU A 21 20.20 -14.62 8.44
CA LEU A 21 21.60 -15.07 8.58
C LEU A 21 22.62 -14.17 7.87
N TRP A 22 22.17 -13.26 6.99
CA TRP A 22 23.10 -12.38 6.23
C TRP A 22 22.69 -10.91 6.31
N PRO A 23 23.24 -10.14 7.29
CA PRO A 23 23.06 -8.69 7.35
C PRO A 23 23.83 -8.01 6.19
N ARG A 24 23.13 -7.35 5.29
CA ARG A 24 23.72 -6.59 4.18
C ARG A 24 23.93 -5.13 4.57
N SER A 25 25.20 -4.67 4.49
CA SER A 25 25.62 -3.28 4.59
C SER A 25 25.03 -2.42 3.45
N VAL A 26 24.48 -1.25 3.82
CA VAL A 26 23.84 -0.30 2.93
C VAL A 26 24.91 0.66 2.37
N HIS A 27 25.22 0.55 1.08
CA HIS A 27 25.79 1.66 0.31
C HIS A 27 24.93 1.90 -0.91
N ALA A 28 24.19 3.01 -0.90
CA ALA A 28 23.29 3.39 -1.97
C ALA A 28 24.04 4.21 -3.02
N LYS A 29 24.21 3.65 -4.21
CA LYS A 29 24.54 4.37 -5.44
C LYS A 29 23.26 4.64 -6.23
N VAL A 30 22.97 5.91 -6.45
CA VAL A 30 21.84 6.38 -7.27
C VAL A 30 21.99 5.84 -8.69
N ARG A 31 21.05 5.02 -9.14
CA ARG A 31 20.94 4.57 -10.53
C ARG A 31 19.48 4.38 -10.95
N ARG A 32 19.21 4.80 -12.20
CA ARG A 32 17.97 4.76 -13.01
C ARG A 32 16.92 3.71 -12.63
N HIS A 33 15.65 4.11 -12.68
CA HIS A 33 14.43 3.40 -12.31
C HIS A 33 14.23 2.03 -13.00
N GLY A 34 14.94 0.99 -12.57
CA GLY A 34 14.69 -0.40 -12.96
C GLY A 34 13.45 -0.98 -12.26
N PRO A 35 12.86 -2.08 -12.76
CA PRO A 35 11.70 -2.74 -12.15
C PRO A 35 11.94 -3.13 -10.67
N VAL A 36 13.16 -3.48 -10.31
CA VAL A 36 13.59 -3.80 -8.94
C VAL A 36 13.49 -2.56 -8.02
N GLN A 37 13.85 -1.37 -8.52
CA GLN A 37 13.73 -0.13 -7.75
C GLN A 37 12.27 0.25 -7.52
N ARG A 38 11.40 0.03 -8.51
CA ARG A 38 9.95 0.22 -8.34
C ARG A 38 9.37 -0.71 -7.28
N LEU A 39 9.81 -1.96 -7.24
CA LEU A 39 9.42 -2.92 -6.21
C LEU A 39 9.93 -2.48 -4.83
N ARG A 40 11.18 -2.06 -4.73
CA ARG A 40 11.77 -1.55 -3.48
C ARG A 40 11.02 -0.34 -2.93
N ASN A 41 10.66 0.62 -3.80
CA ASN A 41 9.86 1.78 -3.41
C ASN A 41 8.44 1.40 -2.94
N ARG A 42 7.84 0.38 -3.54
CA ARG A 42 6.53 -0.13 -3.10
C ARG A 42 6.61 -0.86 -1.76
N LEU A 43 7.67 -1.63 -1.52
CA LEU A 43 7.93 -2.29 -0.25
C LEU A 43 8.17 -1.26 0.87
N SER A 44 8.92 -0.19 0.60
CA SER A 44 9.13 0.89 1.58
C SER A 44 7.84 1.64 1.90
N LEU A 45 6.98 1.92 0.91
CA LEU A 45 5.65 2.50 1.10
C LEU A 45 4.71 1.60 1.91
N ALA A 46 4.87 0.28 1.82
CA ALA A 46 4.15 -0.68 2.67
C ALA A 46 4.77 -0.83 4.07
N GLY A 47 5.91 -0.16 4.36
CA GLY A 47 6.68 -0.26 5.61
C GLY A 47 7.44 -1.56 5.76
N LEU A 48 7.79 -2.18 4.65
CA LEU A 48 8.61 -3.38 4.55
C LEU A 48 10.00 -3.01 4.01
N SER A 49 10.58 -1.92 4.51
CA SER A 49 11.91 -1.43 4.08
C SER A 49 13.04 -2.40 4.38
N SER A 50 12.86 -3.29 5.36
CA SER A 50 13.82 -4.35 5.71
C SER A 50 13.79 -5.56 4.78
N VAL A 51 12.75 -5.73 3.95
CA VAL A 51 12.60 -6.88 3.06
C VAL A 51 13.31 -6.61 1.73
N SER A 52 14.27 -7.45 1.37
CA SER A 52 14.93 -7.34 0.07
C SER A 52 13.97 -7.78 -1.07
N PRO A 53 14.00 -7.12 -2.25
CA PRO A 53 13.18 -7.52 -3.39
C PRO A 53 13.38 -8.98 -3.82
N ALA A 54 14.60 -9.51 -3.66
CA ALA A 54 14.90 -10.89 -3.97
C ALA A 54 14.21 -11.86 -2.99
N ALA A 55 14.28 -11.58 -1.68
CA ALA A 55 13.60 -12.40 -0.67
C ALA A 55 12.08 -12.39 -0.88
N PHE A 56 11.51 -11.24 -1.27
CA PHE A 56 10.08 -11.13 -1.59
C PHE A 56 9.71 -12.01 -2.80
N MET A 57 10.51 -12.01 -3.87
CA MET A 57 10.27 -12.86 -5.04
C MET A 57 10.36 -14.35 -4.70
N VAL A 58 11.40 -14.75 -3.96
CA VAL A 58 11.58 -16.16 -3.52
C VAL A 58 10.39 -16.59 -2.68
N CYS A 59 9.97 -15.80 -1.70
CA CYS A 59 8.81 -16.09 -0.87
C CYS A 59 7.53 -16.24 -1.72
N SER A 60 7.33 -15.38 -2.72
CA SER A 60 6.19 -15.47 -3.63
C SER A 60 6.17 -16.77 -4.44
N VAL A 61 7.33 -17.20 -4.94
CA VAL A 61 7.46 -18.47 -5.68
C VAL A 61 7.22 -19.66 -4.76
N VAL A 62 7.77 -19.65 -3.54
CA VAL A 62 7.55 -20.73 -2.56
C VAL A 62 6.06 -20.85 -2.23
N ILE A 63 5.38 -19.76 -1.95
CA ILE A 63 3.94 -19.74 -1.69
C ILE A 63 3.17 -20.30 -2.89
N ALA A 64 3.52 -19.90 -4.10
CA ALA A 64 2.88 -20.38 -5.33
C ALA A 64 3.02 -21.90 -5.48
N VAL A 65 4.22 -22.44 -5.29
CA VAL A 65 4.52 -23.89 -5.39
C VAL A 65 3.78 -24.66 -4.32
N VAL A 66 3.80 -24.19 -3.07
CA VAL A 66 3.10 -24.85 -1.95
C VAL A 66 1.60 -24.89 -2.21
N ILE A 67 0.98 -23.78 -2.63
CA ILE A 67 -0.44 -23.72 -2.93
C ILE A 67 -0.80 -24.63 -4.12
N ALA A 68 0.02 -24.64 -5.18
CA ALA A 68 -0.19 -25.51 -6.33
C ALA A 68 -0.08 -26.99 -5.97
N ALA A 69 0.91 -27.35 -5.13
CA ALA A 69 1.10 -28.74 -4.67
C ALA A 69 -0.06 -29.22 -3.79
N ILE A 70 -0.53 -28.39 -2.86
CA ILE A 70 -1.69 -28.69 -2.02
C ILE A 70 -2.95 -28.86 -2.89
N ALA A 71 -3.18 -27.92 -3.81
CA ALA A 71 -4.32 -27.99 -4.73
C ALA A 71 -4.28 -29.25 -5.59
N HIS A 72 -3.09 -29.63 -6.08
CA HIS A 72 -2.91 -30.86 -6.86
C HIS A 72 -3.17 -32.12 -6.03
N ALA A 73 -2.71 -32.14 -4.79
CA ALA A 73 -2.90 -33.28 -3.89
C ALA A 73 -4.37 -33.48 -3.49
N LEU A 74 -5.13 -32.39 -3.35
CA LEU A 74 -6.53 -32.44 -2.91
C LEU A 74 -7.51 -32.64 -4.07
N ILE A 75 -7.26 -32.02 -5.22
CA ILE A 75 -8.23 -31.95 -6.34
C ILE A 75 -7.85 -32.87 -7.49
N GLY A 76 -6.54 -33.12 -7.72
CA GLY A 76 -6.06 -33.97 -8.82
C GLY A 76 -6.24 -33.38 -10.23
N VAL A 77 -6.71 -32.13 -10.38
CA VAL A 77 -6.92 -31.45 -11.66
C VAL A 77 -5.76 -30.48 -11.94
N GLY A 78 -4.96 -30.79 -12.96
CA GLY A 78 -3.74 -30.03 -13.29
C GLY A 78 -3.99 -28.56 -13.58
N ALA A 79 -5.03 -28.23 -14.33
CA ALA A 79 -5.41 -26.85 -14.66
C ALA A 79 -5.76 -26.01 -13.41
N LEU A 80 -6.48 -26.59 -12.46
CA LEU A 80 -6.82 -25.93 -11.19
C LEU A 80 -5.59 -25.73 -10.31
N SER A 81 -4.66 -26.69 -10.29
CA SER A 81 -3.43 -26.60 -9.53
C SER A 81 -2.54 -25.47 -10.06
N VAL A 82 -2.44 -25.30 -11.38
CA VAL A 82 -1.71 -24.19 -12.02
C VAL A 82 -2.41 -22.86 -11.70
N GLY A 83 -3.74 -22.79 -11.79
CA GLY A 83 -4.52 -21.62 -11.42
C GLY A 83 -4.33 -21.21 -9.96
N ALA A 84 -4.36 -22.18 -9.04
CA ALA A 84 -4.11 -21.96 -7.61
C ALA A 84 -2.67 -21.44 -7.37
N GLY A 85 -1.68 -22.00 -8.08
CA GLY A 85 -0.30 -21.53 -8.03
C GLY A 85 -0.15 -20.08 -8.53
N ALA A 86 -0.82 -19.72 -9.61
CA ALA A 86 -0.82 -18.35 -10.12
C ALA A 86 -1.45 -17.35 -9.11
N LEU A 87 -2.52 -17.73 -8.45
CA LEU A 87 -3.12 -16.95 -7.35
C LEU A 87 -2.18 -16.84 -6.16
N GLY A 88 -1.49 -17.93 -5.81
CA GLY A 88 -0.46 -17.97 -4.78
C GLY A 88 0.69 -17.00 -5.08
N LEU A 89 1.16 -16.94 -6.33
CA LEU A 89 2.18 -16.02 -6.79
C LEU A 89 1.74 -14.54 -6.69
N ALA A 90 0.46 -14.26 -6.96
CA ALA A 90 -0.11 -12.93 -6.88
C ALA A 90 -0.40 -12.47 -5.44
N SER A 91 -0.55 -13.40 -4.48
CA SER A 91 -1.00 -13.10 -3.12
C SER A 91 -0.08 -12.17 -2.34
N PRO A 92 1.27 -12.29 -2.33
CA PRO A 92 2.14 -11.37 -1.61
C PRO A 92 2.11 -9.95 -2.22
N TRP A 93 1.98 -9.87 -3.55
CA TRP A 93 1.82 -8.60 -4.24
C TRP A 93 0.52 -7.87 -3.85
N PHE A 94 -0.57 -8.63 -3.72
CA PHE A 94 -1.84 -8.10 -3.26
C PHE A 94 -1.77 -7.62 -1.81
N LEU A 95 -1.10 -8.36 -0.94
CA LEU A 95 -0.87 -7.99 0.47
C LEU A 95 -0.09 -6.68 0.60
N VAL A 96 1.03 -6.54 -0.12
CA VAL A 96 1.85 -5.33 -0.12
C VAL A 96 1.02 -4.13 -0.61
N ARG A 97 0.27 -4.30 -1.68
CA ARG A 97 -0.60 -3.25 -2.21
C ARG A 97 -1.71 -2.87 -1.22
N TRP A 98 -2.37 -3.84 -0.60
CA TRP A 98 -3.40 -3.61 0.40
C TRP A 98 -2.85 -2.88 1.63
N ARG A 99 -1.71 -3.33 2.14
CA ARG A 99 -1.02 -2.69 3.26
C ARG A 99 -0.61 -1.24 2.93
N SER A 100 -0.13 -0.99 1.72
CA SER A 100 0.23 0.38 1.29
C SER A 100 -1.00 1.30 1.21
N ILE A 101 -2.15 0.79 0.76
CA ILE A 101 -3.42 1.54 0.72
C ILE A 101 -3.90 1.88 2.13
N ILE A 102 -3.91 0.90 3.05
CA ILE A 102 -4.32 1.13 4.45
C ILE A 102 -3.43 2.19 5.11
N ARG A 103 -2.11 2.10 4.93
CA ARG A 103 -1.19 3.10 5.49
C ARG A 103 -1.41 4.50 4.93
N ARG A 104 -1.62 4.62 3.62
CA ARG A 104 -1.94 5.91 2.99
C ARG A 104 -3.25 6.49 3.51
N ARG A 105 -4.26 5.65 3.73
CA ARG A 105 -5.54 6.09 4.33
C ARG A 105 -5.35 6.58 5.76
N ALA A 106 -4.62 5.84 6.58
CA ALA A 106 -4.31 6.22 7.95
C ALA A 106 -3.54 7.55 8.01
N ASN A 107 -2.56 7.76 7.11
CA ASN A 107 -1.81 9.02 7.04
C ASN A 107 -2.69 10.22 6.66
N ARG A 108 -3.66 10.04 5.75
CA ARG A 108 -4.54 11.15 5.33
C ARG A 108 -5.49 11.61 6.44
N ALA A 109 -5.97 10.68 7.27
CA ALA A 109 -6.86 11.00 8.38
C ALA A 109 -6.20 11.86 9.48
N VAL A 110 -4.88 11.97 9.45
CA VAL A 110 -4.08 12.70 10.44
C VAL A 110 -4.04 14.21 10.17
N TRP A 111 -4.22 14.64 8.91
CA TRP A 111 -3.98 16.04 8.54
C TRP A 111 -4.95 17.06 9.15
N PRO A 112 -6.25 16.79 9.29
CA PRO A 112 -7.14 17.69 10.02
C PRO A 112 -6.66 17.96 11.46
N ASP A 113 -6.22 16.91 12.17
CA ASP A 113 -5.71 17.04 13.53
C ASP A 113 -4.41 17.86 13.58
N VAL A 114 -3.51 17.66 12.62
CA VAL A 114 -2.29 18.46 12.48
C VAL A 114 -2.62 19.95 12.33
N VAL A 115 -3.61 20.28 11.48
CA VAL A 115 -4.01 21.67 11.27
C VAL A 115 -4.69 22.25 12.52
N ASP A 116 -5.48 21.45 13.24
CA ASP A 116 -6.09 21.89 14.51
C ASP A 116 -5.06 22.21 15.59
N HIS A 117 -4.02 21.39 15.70
CA HIS A 117 -2.88 21.69 16.60
C HIS A 117 -2.15 22.98 16.18
N LEU A 118 -1.95 23.20 14.88
CA LEU A 118 -1.37 24.44 14.37
C LEU A 118 -2.25 25.65 14.69
N VAL A 119 -3.57 25.57 14.45
CA VAL A 119 -4.52 26.63 14.81
C VAL A 119 -4.44 26.94 16.30
N SER A 120 -4.40 25.93 17.16
CA SER A 120 -4.33 26.09 18.60
C SER A 120 -3.02 26.76 19.03
N ALA A 121 -1.88 26.33 18.46
CA ALA A 121 -0.57 26.90 18.74
C ALA A 121 -0.46 28.37 18.30
N VAL A 122 -0.94 28.71 17.10
CA VAL A 122 -0.95 30.10 16.60
C VAL A 122 -1.87 30.97 17.46
N ARG A 123 -3.02 30.46 17.90
CA ARG A 123 -3.95 31.20 18.78
C ARG A 123 -3.38 31.44 20.18
N SER A 124 -2.52 30.58 20.67
CA SER A 124 -1.81 30.81 21.94
C SER A 124 -0.65 31.80 21.83
N GLY A 125 -0.43 32.39 20.62
CA GLY A 125 0.60 33.40 20.38
C GLY A 125 1.97 32.84 19.98
N LEU A 126 2.06 31.54 19.72
CA LEU A 126 3.30 30.93 19.20
C LEU A 126 3.58 31.44 17.77
N ALA A 127 4.83 31.80 17.49
CA ALA A 127 5.26 32.10 16.16
C ALA A 127 5.08 30.90 15.23
N LEU A 128 4.87 31.13 13.92
CA LEU A 128 4.58 30.06 12.97
C LEU A 128 5.63 28.92 12.97
N PRO A 129 6.96 29.21 12.95
CA PRO A 129 7.95 28.16 13.02
C PRO A 129 7.89 27.33 14.31
N ASP A 130 7.61 27.99 15.45
CA ASP A 130 7.49 27.35 16.75
C ASP A 130 6.21 26.49 16.82
N SER A 131 5.13 26.95 16.18
CA SER A 131 3.89 26.19 16.05
C SER A 131 4.09 24.89 15.24
N VAL A 132 4.89 24.95 14.17
CA VAL A 132 5.26 23.74 13.40
C VAL A 132 6.20 22.84 14.21
N SER A 133 7.14 23.39 14.95
CA SER A 133 8.06 22.64 15.82
C SER A 133 7.31 21.95 16.95
N ALA A 134 6.28 22.58 17.53
CA ALA A 134 5.46 21.99 18.60
C ALA A 134 4.77 20.69 18.19
N LEU A 135 4.50 20.50 16.87
CA LEU A 135 3.93 19.25 16.36
C LEU A 135 4.84 18.02 16.57
N ALA A 136 6.12 18.22 16.83
CA ALA A 136 7.04 17.15 17.24
C ALA A 136 6.59 16.47 18.54
N HIS A 137 5.93 17.22 19.43
CA HIS A 137 5.57 16.79 20.78
C HIS A 137 4.07 16.49 20.90
N VAL A 138 3.23 17.41 20.38
CA VAL A 138 1.77 17.32 20.53
C VAL A 138 1.05 16.77 19.30
N GLY A 139 1.71 16.71 18.16
CA GLY A 139 1.15 16.21 16.91
C GLY A 139 0.83 14.71 16.94
N PRO A 140 0.12 14.20 15.93
CA PRO A 140 -0.19 12.79 15.78
C PRO A 140 1.06 11.92 15.70
N PRO A 141 1.07 10.71 16.30
CA PRO A 141 2.28 9.87 16.42
C PRO A 141 2.96 9.56 15.07
N GLN A 142 2.18 9.46 13.98
CA GLN A 142 2.66 9.12 12.65
C GLN A 142 3.54 10.20 12.03
N THR A 143 3.36 11.46 12.43
CA THR A 143 4.04 12.64 11.86
C THR A 143 5.11 13.22 12.77
N ARG A 144 5.11 12.88 14.08
CA ARG A 144 6.03 13.44 15.09
C ARG A 144 7.49 13.36 14.68
N ALA A 145 7.92 12.21 14.14
CA ALA A 145 9.31 12.03 13.72
C ALA A 145 9.75 13.05 12.66
N ALA A 146 8.89 13.32 11.67
CA ALA A 146 9.18 14.29 10.62
C ALA A 146 9.21 15.73 11.16
N PHE A 147 8.28 16.07 12.06
CA PHE A 147 8.27 17.39 12.71
C PHE A 147 9.42 17.58 13.71
N ALA A 148 9.88 16.53 14.39
CA ALA A 148 11.06 16.59 15.25
C ALA A 148 12.35 16.83 14.44
N GLU A 149 12.43 16.30 13.21
CA GLU A 149 13.53 16.63 12.31
C GLU A 149 13.44 18.06 11.80
N PHE A 150 12.23 18.55 11.50
CA PHE A 150 12.02 19.96 11.16
C PHE A 150 12.47 20.88 12.30
N GLU A 151 12.10 20.58 13.54
CA GLU A 151 12.50 21.35 14.73
C GLU A 151 14.02 21.42 14.85
N ARG A 152 14.73 20.29 14.69
CA ARG A 152 16.20 20.25 14.70
C ARG A 152 16.82 21.07 13.56
N ASP A 153 16.30 20.91 12.35
CA ASP A 153 16.77 21.64 11.18
C ASP A 153 16.55 23.14 11.33
N TYR A 154 15.40 23.55 11.86
CA TYR A 154 15.07 24.96 12.07
C TYR A 154 15.93 25.60 13.16
N ARG A 155 16.18 24.91 14.27
CA ARG A 155 17.11 25.38 15.31
C ARG A 155 18.54 25.53 14.80
N ALA A 156 18.95 24.68 13.86
CA ALA A 156 20.30 24.72 13.31
C ALA A 156 20.49 25.80 12.24
N THR A 157 19.47 26.08 11.42
CA THR A 157 19.62 26.95 10.22
C THR A 157 18.89 28.28 10.31
N GLY A 158 17.84 28.39 11.16
CA GLY A 158 16.96 29.57 11.23
C GLY A 158 16.11 29.82 9.97
N THR A 159 16.27 29.02 8.92
CA THR A 159 15.66 29.24 7.60
C THR A 159 14.38 28.42 7.46
N PHE A 160 13.22 29.06 7.64
CA PHE A 160 11.93 28.38 7.60
C PHE A 160 11.63 27.72 6.25
N SER A 161 11.80 28.46 5.14
CA SER A 161 11.47 27.98 3.79
C SER A 161 12.25 26.70 3.43
N GLY A 162 13.58 26.71 3.65
CA GLY A 162 14.40 25.53 3.39
C GLY A 162 14.07 24.32 4.29
N CYS A 163 13.64 24.57 5.54
CA CYS A 163 13.20 23.51 6.43
C CYS A 163 11.84 22.92 6.01
N VAL A 164 10.92 23.78 5.52
CA VAL A 164 9.64 23.35 4.94
C VAL A 164 9.86 22.47 3.72
N ASP A 165 10.77 22.80 2.82
CA ASP A 165 11.06 21.98 1.64
C ASP A 165 11.59 20.60 2.02
N ARG A 166 12.48 20.50 3.02
CA ARG A 166 12.95 19.23 3.55
C ARG A 166 11.82 18.43 4.21
N LEU A 167 10.95 19.09 4.98
CA LEU A 167 9.81 18.47 5.63
C LEU A 167 8.81 17.88 4.59
N LYS A 168 8.52 18.62 3.50
CA LYS A 168 7.72 18.15 2.37
C LYS A 168 8.29 16.88 1.75
N GLN A 169 9.61 16.84 1.52
CA GLN A 169 10.27 15.65 0.97
C GLN A 169 10.16 14.44 1.90
N ARG A 170 10.26 14.64 3.21
CA ARG A 170 10.15 13.57 4.22
C ARG A 170 8.74 13.02 4.33
N LEU A 171 7.74 13.89 4.41
CA LEU A 171 6.34 13.50 4.52
C LEU A 171 5.82 12.83 3.25
N GLY A 172 6.23 13.33 2.08
CA GLY A 172 5.90 12.72 0.78
C GLY A 172 4.40 12.64 0.49
N ASP A 173 3.59 13.51 1.11
CA ASP A 173 2.14 13.50 1.06
C ASP A 173 1.60 14.79 0.42
N PRO A 174 0.70 14.71 -0.59
CA PRO A 174 0.19 15.90 -1.28
C PRO A 174 -0.61 16.84 -0.38
N VAL A 175 -1.27 16.30 0.67
CA VAL A 175 -2.01 17.13 1.64
C VAL A 175 -1.03 17.90 2.52
N ALA A 176 0.04 17.24 2.97
CA ALA A 176 1.13 17.91 3.69
C ALA A 176 1.75 19.02 2.87
N ASP A 177 2.03 18.77 1.58
CA ASP A 177 2.60 19.78 0.69
C ASP A 177 1.70 21.03 0.62
N ARG A 178 0.37 20.84 0.47
CA ARG A 178 -0.61 21.91 0.44
C ARG A 178 -0.64 22.71 1.76
N ILE A 179 -0.66 22.02 2.90
CA ILE A 179 -0.64 22.66 4.22
C ILE A 179 0.66 23.50 4.38
N LEU A 180 1.81 22.91 4.11
CA LEU A 180 3.10 23.55 4.30
C LEU A 180 3.32 24.74 3.34
N GLU A 181 2.82 24.66 2.11
CA GLU A 181 2.82 25.80 1.18
C GLU A 181 1.90 26.92 1.67
N THR A 182 0.72 26.59 2.18
CA THR A 182 -0.17 27.58 2.79
C THR A 182 0.51 28.31 3.96
N LEU A 183 1.24 27.57 4.82
CA LEU A 183 2.01 28.16 5.91
C LEU A 183 3.15 29.07 5.40
N ARG A 184 3.82 28.66 4.33
CA ARG A 184 4.89 29.48 3.71
C ARG A 184 4.34 30.78 3.18
N MET A 185 3.26 30.74 2.40
CA MET A 185 2.59 31.92 1.87
C MET A 185 2.05 32.85 2.98
N ALA A 186 1.43 32.27 3.99
CA ALA A 186 0.90 33.03 5.10
C ALA A 186 1.98 33.77 5.91
N ARG A 187 3.19 33.22 5.98
CA ARG A 187 4.34 33.88 6.60
C ARG A 187 4.86 35.09 5.75
N GLU A 188 4.77 34.96 4.43
CA GLU A 188 5.22 36.01 3.50
C GLU A 188 4.26 37.22 3.46
N VAL A 189 2.94 36.94 3.55
CA VAL A 189 1.88 37.96 3.46
C VAL A 189 1.61 38.66 4.80
N GLY A 190 2.00 38.06 5.90
CA GLY A 190 1.75 38.58 7.26
C GLY A 190 0.67 37.78 8.00
N GLY A 191 0.96 37.53 9.28
CA GLY A 191 0.24 36.50 10.08
C GLY A 191 -1.14 36.86 10.63
N SER A 192 -1.69 38.07 10.38
CA SER A 192 -2.95 38.50 11.01
C SER A 192 -4.15 37.61 10.64
N GLU A 193 -4.21 37.06 9.42
CA GLU A 193 -5.30 36.21 8.95
C GLU A 193 -4.97 34.70 8.95
N LEU A 194 -3.78 34.35 9.39
CA LEU A 194 -3.30 32.96 9.39
C LEU A 194 -4.29 32.00 10.07
N THR A 195 -4.86 32.39 11.19
CA THR A 195 -5.82 31.56 11.93
C THR A 195 -7.11 31.32 11.14
N VAL A 196 -7.57 32.31 10.36
CA VAL A 196 -8.77 32.17 9.51
C VAL A 196 -8.49 31.23 8.36
N VAL A 197 -7.34 31.41 7.69
CA VAL A 197 -6.92 30.53 6.58
C VAL A 197 -6.73 29.09 7.05
N LEU A 198 -6.08 28.87 8.19
CA LEU A 198 -5.88 27.52 8.75
C LEU A 198 -7.20 26.85 9.15
N ARG A 199 -8.15 27.60 9.72
CA ARG A 199 -9.49 27.04 10.01
C ARG A 199 -10.24 26.67 8.74
N GLY A 200 -10.20 27.53 7.72
CA GLY A 200 -10.79 27.22 6.41
C GLY A 200 -10.17 25.94 5.83
N LEU A 201 -8.86 25.80 5.91
CA LEU A 201 -8.15 24.61 5.46
C LEU A 201 -8.54 23.37 6.26
N ALA A 202 -8.64 23.45 7.59
CA ALA A 202 -9.07 22.33 8.44
C ALA A 202 -10.51 21.90 8.10
N SER A 203 -11.43 22.87 7.90
CA SER A 203 -12.82 22.59 7.50
C SER A 203 -12.88 21.88 6.16
N ASN A 204 -12.17 22.40 5.15
CA ASN A 204 -12.11 21.79 3.82
C ASN A 204 -11.51 20.38 3.85
N LEU A 205 -10.45 20.16 4.62
CA LEU A 205 -9.85 18.82 4.76
C LEU A 205 -10.81 17.81 5.42
N ARG A 206 -11.60 18.24 6.41
CA ARG A 206 -12.62 17.37 7.03
C ARG A 206 -13.77 17.06 6.08
N GLU A 207 -14.26 18.06 5.35
CA GLU A 207 -15.31 17.87 4.36
C GLU A 207 -14.85 16.92 3.24
N GLU A 208 -13.65 17.14 2.71
CA GLU A 208 -13.03 16.26 1.72
C GLU A 208 -12.86 14.82 2.25
N ALA A 209 -12.43 14.66 3.50
CA ALA A 209 -12.31 13.35 4.15
C ALA A 209 -13.68 12.68 4.33
N ALA A 210 -14.72 13.44 4.71
CA ALA A 210 -16.09 12.94 4.89
C ALA A 210 -16.69 12.46 3.56
N ILE A 211 -16.64 13.29 2.52
CA ILE A 211 -17.11 12.94 1.17
C ILE A 211 -16.40 11.70 0.66
N ARG A 212 -15.08 11.66 0.82
CA ARG A 212 -14.26 10.53 0.37
C ARG A 212 -14.61 9.24 1.11
N SER A 213 -14.83 9.30 2.43
CA SER A 213 -15.23 8.15 3.23
C SER A 213 -16.59 7.60 2.82
N GLU A 214 -17.54 8.47 2.50
CA GLU A 214 -18.87 8.08 2.01
C GLU A 214 -18.79 7.38 0.64
N VAL A 215 -18.03 7.96 -0.29
CA VAL A 215 -17.80 7.35 -1.61
C VAL A 215 -17.08 6.01 -1.49
N GLU A 216 -16.05 5.92 -0.64
CA GLU A 216 -15.35 4.66 -0.39
C GLU A 216 -16.26 3.59 0.25
N ALA A 217 -17.16 4.00 1.16
CA ALA A 217 -18.13 3.09 1.76
C ALA A 217 -19.11 2.52 0.70
N ARG A 218 -19.64 3.37 -0.15
CA ARG A 218 -20.51 2.94 -1.27
C ARG A 218 -19.78 2.03 -2.26
N GLN A 219 -18.54 2.38 -2.63
CA GLN A 219 -17.75 1.56 -3.54
C GLN A 219 -17.33 0.22 -2.94
N SER A 220 -17.08 0.15 -1.63
CA SER A 220 -16.64 -1.09 -0.99
C SER A 220 -17.65 -2.21 -1.17
N TRP A 221 -18.94 -1.89 -1.13
CA TRP A 221 -20.01 -2.85 -1.36
C TRP A 221 -19.97 -3.43 -2.79
N VAL A 222 -19.84 -2.56 -3.79
CA VAL A 222 -19.76 -2.97 -5.21
C VAL A 222 -18.52 -3.84 -5.46
N VAL A 223 -17.35 -3.46 -4.92
CA VAL A 223 -16.12 -4.23 -5.05
C VAL A 223 -16.21 -5.58 -4.36
N ASN A 224 -16.87 -5.66 -3.20
CA ASN A 224 -17.05 -6.93 -2.49
C ASN A 224 -18.06 -7.84 -3.21
N ALA A 225 -19.15 -7.29 -3.74
CA ALA A 225 -20.07 -8.04 -4.58
C ALA A 225 -19.38 -8.59 -5.85
N ALA A 226 -18.53 -7.78 -6.47
CA ALA A 226 -17.71 -8.20 -7.62
C ALA A 226 -16.75 -9.35 -7.28
N ARG A 227 -16.11 -9.29 -6.11
CA ARG A 227 -15.23 -10.37 -5.63
C ARG A 227 -15.98 -11.67 -5.43
N LEU A 228 -17.17 -11.61 -4.84
CA LEU A 228 -18.04 -12.78 -4.66
C LEU A 228 -18.49 -13.34 -6.01
N GLY A 229 -18.92 -12.48 -6.94
CA GLY A 229 -19.33 -12.90 -8.28
C GLY A 229 -18.22 -13.58 -9.07
N VAL A 230 -16.98 -13.11 -8.93
CA VAL A 230 -15.81 -13.75 -9.55
C VAL A 230 -15.40 -15.03 -8.83
N ALA A 231 -15.55 -15.11 -7.52
CA ALA A 231 -15.17 -16.28 -6.73
C ALA A 231 -16.17 -17.45 -6.86
N ALA A 232 -17.48 -17.16 -7.00
CA ALA A 232 -18.53 -18.17 -6.98
C ALA A 232 -18.35 -19.30 -8.03
N PRO A 233 -18.05 -19.03 -9.31
CA PRO A 233 -17.82 -20.11 -10.29
C PRO A 233 -16.65 -21.01 -9.91
N TRP A 234 -15.61 -20.47 -9.28
CA TRP A 234 -14.43 -21.23 -8.85
C TRP A 234 -14.72 -22.13 -7.65
N ILE A 235 -15.55 -21.66 -6.71
CA ILE A 235 -16.00 -22.46 -5.59
C ILE A 235 -16.82 -23.66 -6.10
N VAL A 236 -17.75 -23.41 -7.03
CA VAL A 236 -18.56 -24.46 -7.64
C VAL A 236 -17.67 -25.46 -8.41
N LEU A 237 -16.68 -24.95 -9.15
CA LEU A 237 -15.76 -25.79 -9.92
C LEU A 237 -14.89 -26.67 -9.01
N VAL A 238 -14.42 -26.15 -7.87
CA VAL A 238 -13.67 -26.94 -6.87
C VAL A 238 -14.57 -28.01 -6.24
N LEU A 239 -15.82 -27.68 -5.93
CA LEU A 239 -16.79 -28.66 -5.41
C LEU A 239 -17.12 -29.75 -6.43
N LEU A 240 -17.28 -29.41 -7.70
CA LEU A 240 -17.49 -30.40 -8.77
C LEU A 240 -16.24 -31.25 -8.98
N ALA A 241 -15.05 -30.68 -8.97
CA ALA A 241 -13.79 -31.37 -9.16
C ALA A 241 -13.45 -32.37 -8.02
N SER A 242 -14.13 -32.28 -6.87
CA SER A 242 -14.02 -33.30 -5.81
C SER A 242 -14.66 -34.65 -6.18
N ARG A 243 -15.48 -34.72 -7.25
CA ARG A 243 -16.04 -35.96 -7.78
C ARG A 243 -15.08 -36.55 -8.82
N PRO A 244 -14.70 -37.86 -8.71
CA PRO A 244 -13.72 -38.46 -9.62
C PRO A 244 -14.11 -38.35 -11.11
N GLU A 245 -15.39 -38.48 -11.42
CA GLU A 245 -15.91 -38.39 -12.80
C GLU A 245 -15.71 -37.00 -13.40
N ALA A 246 -15.99 -35.95 -12.65
CA ALA A 246 -15.80 -34.59 -13.07
C ALA A 246 -14.29 -34.21 -13.19
N ALA A 247 -13.48 -34.72 -12.25
CA ALA A 247 -12.03 -34.51 -12.30
C ALA A 247 -11.42 -35.12 -13.56
N HIS A 248 -11.87 -36.28 -14.02
CA HIS A 248 -11.46 -36.89 -15.31
C HIS A 248 -11.85 -35.99 -16.49
N ALA A 249 -13.06 -35.45 -16.53
CA ALA A 249 -13.54 -34.59 -17.60
C ALA A 249 -12.71 -33.28 -17.66
N TYR A 250 -12.38 -32.69 -16.53
CA TYR A 250 -11.56 -31.46 -16.44
C TYR A 250 -10.09 -31.69 -16.78
N ASN A 251 -9.55 -32.90 -16.67
CA ASN A 251 -8.19 -33.25 -17.07
C ASN A 251 -8.03 -33.52 -18.58
N THR A 252 -9.11 -33.46 -19.36
CA THR A 252 -9.05 -33.54 -20.83
C THR A 252 -8.57 -32.20 -21.42
N PRO A 253 -8.04 -32.17 -22.66
CA PRO A 253 -7.67 -30.94 -23.35
C PRO A 253 -8.82 -29.93 -23.44
N ALA A 254 -10.05 -30.42 -23.69
CA ALA A 254 -11.25 -29.59 -23.73
C ALA A 254 -11.59 -28.99 -22.36
N GLY A 255 -11.55 -29.80 -21.29
CA GLY A 255 -11.79 -29.35 -19.92
C GLY A 255 -10.76 -28.32 -19.46
N THR A 256 -9.49 -28.54 -19.77
CA THR A 256 -8.40 -27.60 -19.52
C THR A 256 -8.61 -26.26 -20.23
N ALA A 257 -9.04 -26.30 -21.51
CA ALA A 257 -9.34 -25.09 -22.28
C ALA A 257 -10.50 -24.29 -21.69
N VAL A 258 -11.57 -24.96 -21.20
CA VAL A 258 -12.70 -24.31 -20.54
C VAL A 258 -12.25 -23.63 -19.25
N ILE A 259 -11.45 -24.28 -18.41
CA ILE A 259 -10.91 -23.69 -17.18
C ILE A 259 -10.03 -22.49 -17.48
N ALA A 260 -9.13 -22.59 -18.48
CA ALA A 260 -8.25 -21.48 -18.87
C ALA A 260 -9.05 -20.29 -19.42
N CYS A 261 -10.04 -20.51 -20.26
CA CYS A 261 -10.90 -19.49 -20.82
C CYS A 261 -11.73 -18.80 -19.71
N GLY A 262 -12.31 -19.59 -18.80
CA GLY A 262 -13.02 -19.08 -17.61
C GLY A 262 -12.13 -18.24 -16.70
N PHE A 263 -10.86 -18.64 -16.53
CA PHE A 263 -9.88 -17.85 -15.75
C PHE A 263 -9.58 -16.50 -16.40
N LEU A 264 -9.34 -16.49 -17.72
CA LEU A 264 -9.08 -15.25 -18.47
C LEU A 264 -10.29 -14.30 -18.43
N LEU A 265 -11.50 -14.84 -18.63
CA LEU A 265 -12.74 -14.07 -18.54
C LEU A 265 -12.94 -13.47 -17.12
N SER A 266 -12.74 -14.28 -16.09
CA SER A 266 -12.83 -13.83 -14.70
C SER A 266 -11.83 -12.73 -14.38
N LEU A 267 -10.59 -12.86 -14.88
CA LEU A 267 -9.54 -11.86 -14.70
C LEU A 267 -9.88 -10.55 -15.43
N LEU A 268 -10.40 -10.65 -16.67
CA LEU A 268 -10.83 -9.51 -17.47
C LEU A 268 -11.99 -8.76 -16.79
N ALA A 269 -13.03 -9.51 -16.40
CA ALA A 269 -14.19 -8.96 -15.70
C ALA A 269 -13.79 -8.25 -14.40
N TYR A 270 -12.93 -8.89 -13.60
CA TYR A 270 -12.43 -8.30 -12.37
C TYR A 270 -11.61 -7.02 -12.61
N ARG A 271 -10.78 -7.01 -13.65
CA ARG A 271 -10.01 -5.79 -14.03
C ARG A 271 -10.90 -4.67 -14.50
N LEU A 272 -11.91 -4.96 -15.32
CA LEU A 272 -12.88 -3.97 -15.79
C LEU A 272 -13.67 -3.37 -14.60
N MET A 273 -14.16 -4.19 -13.69
CA MET A 273 -14.87 -3.72 -12.51
C MET A 273 -14.02 -2.80 -11.63
N ILE A 274 -12.75 -3.18 -11.38
CA ILE A 274 -11.84 -2.33 -10.61
C ILE A 274 -11.51 -1.04 -11.38
N ALA A 275 -11.38 -1.08 -12.70
CA ALA A 275 -11.06 0.10 -13.50
C ALA A 275 -12.21 1.11 -13.49
N LEU A 276 -13.46 0.65 -13.59
CA LEU A 276 -14.67 1.47 -13.52
C LEU A 276 -14.92 2.04 -12.12
N GLY A 277 -14.51 1.30 -11.07
CA GLY A 277 -14.67 1.72 -9.69
C GLY A 277 -13.50 2.53 -9.10
N ARG A 278 -12.51 2.97 -9.88
CA ARG A 278 -11.37 3.73 -9.34
C ARG A 278 -11.72 5.20 -9.19
N LEU A 279 -11.54 5.73 -7.97
CA LEU A 279 -11.46 7.16 -7.75
C LEU A 279 -10.11 7.71 -8.24
N PRO A 280 -10.07 8.91 -8.83
CA PRO A 280 -8.82 9.56 -9.20
C PRO A 280 -7.97 9.79 -7.95
N GLU A 281 -6.71 9.36 -8.01
CA GLU A 281 -5.72 9.66 -6.96
C GLU A 281 -5.20 11.09 -7.17
N GLU A 282 -5.11 11.84 -6.07
CA GLU A 282 -4.47 13.16 -6.08
C GLU A 282 -3.00 13.04 -6.50
N LYS A 283 -2.64 13.79 -7.52
CA LYS A 283 -1.24 13.89 -7.96
C LYS A 283 -0.53 14.95 -7.11
N ARG A 284 0.72 14.70 -6.81
CA ARG A 284 1.60 15.65 -6.15
C ARG A 284 1.97 16.74 -7.16
N TRP A 285 1.51 17.97 -6.94
CA TRP A 285 1.75 19.12 -7.83
C TRP A 285 3.00 19.91 -7.45
N PHE A 286 3.39 19.86 -6.17
CA PHE A 286 4.53 20.57 -5.62
C PHE A 286 5.68 19.60 -5.34
N GLN A 287 6.65 19.52 -6.25
CA GLN A 287 7.88 18.74 -6.10
C GLN A 287 9.06 19.67 -5.92
#